data_90206528526a92cdc0755f815b050f99
#
_entry.id   90206528526a92cdc0755f815b050f99
#
_cell.length_a   1.000
_cell.length_b   1.000
_cell.length_c   1.000
_cell.angle_alpha   90.00
_cell.angle_beta   90.00
_cell.angle_gamma   90.00
#
_symmetry.space_group_name_H-M   'P 1'
#
loop_
_entity.id
_entity.type
_entity.pdbx_description
1 polymer ?
#
loop_
_entity_poly.entity_id
_entity_poly.type
_entity_poly.pdbx_seq_one_letter_code
_entity_poly.pdbx_strand_id
1 'polypeptide(L)'
;PGGTVADMNTQSVGIVGVVNGQRLWIDGNADGRIYALKARTGEKVWEFHLSKRGINVSPVLDGDTVYAAHSEENIDSGIMGRVVAIDATGTGDVTATHERWRAEEMAVGFSSPLLHNGSLYVIDNSANLFSLDAATGAVQWDTSVGTVGKASPVWADGKLFITETNGNVRILQPGPNGATELDHDELQMRDEDRYAEVYGSFAVGYGRLYVTSEAGIYAIGASGTPFAARAGTAPDLGGEAAATSTPTVLQVVPAEVIASAGDSVEFEVRAYDAGGRFIGMQEASWTVEDLAGGSISANGVLTTAAGATNQAGTVTATVGGLSAVGQVRVYAPLPWSENFENGRPPQWIGGGGSLAVEEVDGNQVFRKGASRTGIHRHAIYMGPTSMSGYTVQADVFATQRGRRRPDIGLINSGYTMDLQGNRQKLMIQSWAAELRIQEEVEFPWEPNTWYTLKLRVDNEGDRAIVRAKVWPRDGAEPSDWTLTAEDPVPNRSGSPGIIGYSPIDIYFDNVS
;
A
#
# COMPACT_ATOMS: atom_id res chain seq x y z
N PRO A 1 1.96 -4.73 -10.38
CA PRO A 1 2.05 -6.09 -9.90
C PRO A 1 0.69 -6.73 -10.04
N GLY A 2 0.51 -7.52 -11.08
CA GLY A 2 -0.76 -8.14 -11.38
C GLY A 2 -0.65 -9.63 -11.11
N GLY A 3 -0.90 -10.04 -9.88
CA GLY A 3 -1.20 -11.43 -9.61
C GLY A 3 -2.44 -11.84 -10.38
N THR A 4 -2.44 -13.03 -10.94
CA THR A 4 -3.61 -13.60 -11.63
C THR A 4 -4.66 -14.14 -10.68
N VAL A 5 -4.39 -14.15 -9.37
CA VAL A 5 -5.26 -14.65 -8.31
C VAL A 5 -5.86 -13.46 -7.57
N ALA A 6 -7.12 -13.16 -7.85
CA ALA A 6 -7.81 -11.95 -7.41
C ALA A 6 -7.99 -11.79 -5.89
N ASP A 7 -7.68 -12.82 -5.08
CA ASP A 7 -7.96 -12.87 -3.65
C ASP A 7 -6.72 -12.90 -2.78
N MET A 8 -5.55 -12.82 -3.39
CA MET A 8 -4.28 -12.86 -2.70
C MET A 8 -3.75 -11.46 -2.50
N ASN A 9 -3.30 -11.19 -1.30
CA ASN A 9 -2.51 -10.01 -0.95
C ASN A 9 -1.09 -10.46 -0.56
N THR A 10 -0.17 -9.54 -0.60
CA THR A 10 1.20 -9.71 -0.12
C THR A 10 1.48 -8.67 0.95
N GLN A 11 2.25 -9.06 1.96
CA GLN A 11 2.76 -8.17 2.99
C GLN A 11 4.29 -8.09 2.95
N SER A 12 4.90 -8.73 1.95
CA SER A 12 6.33 -8.64 1.68
C SER A 12 6.74 -7.19 1.43
N VAL A 13 7.91 -6.81 1.89
CA VAL A 13 8.54 -5.51 1.63
C VAL A 13 9.81 -5.76 0.83
N GLY A 14 9.85 -5.16 -0.35
CA GLY A 14 10.97 -5.35 -1.27
C GLY A 14 12.28 -4.76 -0.75
N ILE A 15 13.35 -5.42 -1.10
CA ILE A 15 14.73 -5.01 -0.81
C ILE A 15 15.38 -4.43 -2.06
N VAL A 16 16.30 -3.50 -1.87
CA VAL A 16 17.15 -2.96 -2.94
C VAL A 16 18.59 -3.42 -2.74
N GLY A 17 19.16 -4.00 -3.78
CA GLY A 17 20.55 -4.40 -3.79
C GLY A 17 21.16 -4.35 -5.20
N VAL A 18 22.45 -4.66 -5.31
CA VAL A 18 23.15 -4.68 -6.60
C VAL A 18 23.60 -6.11 -6.92
N VAL A 19 23.12 -6.64 -8.03
CA VAL A 19 23.48 -7.96 -8.57
C VAL A 19 24.09 -7.75 -9.96
N ASN A 20 25.26 -8.31 -10.21
CA ASN A 20 25.98 -8.13 -11.49
C ASN A 20 26.12 -6.66 -11.93
N GLY A 21 26.35 -5.75 -10.96
CA GLY A 21 26.46 -4.32 -11.24
C GLY A 21 25.17 -3.64 -11.65
N GLN A 22 24.02 -4.29 -11.48
CA GLN A 22 22.67 -3.75 -11.73
C GLN A 22 21.92 -3.60 -10.42
N ARG A 23 21.34 -2.43 -10.18
CA ARG A 23 20.50 -2.18 -9.00
C ARG A 23 19.11 -2.75 -9.22
N LEU A 24 18.74 -3.70 -8.38
CA LEU A 24 17.47 -4.41 -8.43
C LEU A 24 16.62 -4.07 -7.20
N TRP A 25 15.31 -4.04 -7.39
CA TRP A 25 14.30 -4.17 -6.36
C TRP A 25 13.74 -5.59 -6.42
N ILE A 26 13.81 -6.32 -5.30
CA ILE A 26 13.44 -7.73 -5.24
C ILE A 26 12.35 -7.90 -4.18
N ASP A 27 11.23 -8.55 -4.54
CA ASP A 27 10.08 -8.67 -3.63
C ASP A 27 9.24 -9.91 -3.92
N GLY A 28 8.52 -10.36 -2.88
CA GLY A 28 7.44 -11.33 -2.99
C GLY A 28 6.14 -10.69 -3.48
N ASN A 29 5.31 -11.46 -4.17
CA ASN A 29 4.06 -10.93 -4.72
C ASN A 29 2.87 -11.86 -4.42
N ALA A 30 1.66 -11.32 -4.61
CA ALA A 30 0.38 -11.97 -4.34
C ALA A 30 0.13 -13.22 -5.19
N ASP A 31 0.82 -13.39 -6.31
CA ASP A 31 0.72 -14.56 -7.19
C ASP A 31 1.71 -15.70 -6.86
N GLY A 32 2.41 -15.60 -5.73
CA GLY A 32 3.35 -16.62 -5.27
C GLY A 32 4.72 -16.58 -5.93
N ARG A 33 5.06 -15.47 -6.59
CA ARG A 33 6.36 -15.27 -7.22
C ARG A 33 7.22 -14.29 -6.45
N ILE A 34 8.53 -14.50 -6.57
CA ILE A 34 9.55 -13.48 -6.28
C ILE A 34 9.89 -12.80 -7.60
N TYR A 35 9.90 -11.48 -7.61
CA TYR A 35 10.27 -10.67 -8.75
C TYR A 35 11.53 -9.85 -8.48
N ALA A 36 12.39 -9.74 -9.50
CA ALA A 36 13.43 -8.73 -9.53
C ALA A 36 13.17 -7.73 -10.65
N LEU A 37 13.11 -6.48 -10.28
CA LEU A 37 12.89 -5.37 -11.20
C LEU A 37 14.11 -4.44 -11.18
N LYS A 38 14.43 -3.80 -12.29
CA LYS A 38 15.38 -2.67 -12.30
C LYS A 38 14.82 -1.57 -11.40
N ALA A 39 15.53 -1.22 -10.34
CA ALA A 39 14.99 -0.40 -9.25
C ALA A 39 14.50 1.01 -9.66
N ARG A 40 15.03 1.57 -10.77
CA ARG A 40 14.68 2.91 -11.24
C ARG A 40 13.68 2.94 -12.39
N THR A 41 13.61 1.85 -13.18
CA THR A 41 12.75 1.82 -14.37
C THR A 41 11.53 0.90 -14.20
N GLY A 42 11.53 0.02 -13.19
CA GLY A 42 10.47 -0.95 -12.94
C GLY A 42 10.45 -2.12 -13.96
N GLU A 43 11.39 -2.18 -14.88
CA GLU A 43 11.49 -3.25 -15.88
C GLU A 43 11.85 -4.56 -15.19
N LYS A 44 11.06 -5.61 -15.49
CA LYS A 44 11.29 -6.95 -14.94
C LYS A 44 12.56 -7.57 -15.49
N VAL A 45 13.42 -8.05 -14.58
CA VAL A 45 14.66 -8.77 -14.92
C VAL A 45 14.44 -10.26 -14.86
N TRP A 46 13.92 -10.75 -13.74
CA TRP A 46 13.57 -12.16 -13.58
C TRP A 46 12.38 -12.35 -12.64
N GLU A 47 11.82 -13.55 -12.67
CA GLU A 47 10.82 -14.04 -11.73
C GLU A 47 11.12 -15.49 -11.32
N PHE A 48 10.77 -15.85 -10.09
CA PHE A 48 10.86 -17.20 -9.55
C PHE A 48 9.53 -17.58 -8.92
N HIS A 49 8.88 -18.65 -9.38
CA HIS A 49 7.59 -19.11 -8.88
C HIS A 49 7.79 -20.06 -7.69
N LEU A 50 7.51 -19.57 -6.49
CA LEU A 50 7.82 -20.26 -5.24
C LEU A 50 6.58 -20.95 -4.64
N SER A 51 5.40 -20.34 -4.69
CA SER A 51 4.20 -20.73 -3.96
C SER A 51 2.96 -20.69 -4.86
N LYS A 52 1.94 -21.51 -4.54
CA LYS A 52 0.61 -21.41 -5.18
C LYS A 52 -0.18 -20.19 -4.73
N ARG A 53 0.26 -19.49 -3.68
CA ARG A 53 -0.42 -18.35 -3.06
C ARG A 53 0.55 -17.21 -2.76
N GLY A 54 0.02 -16.10 -2.28
CA GLY A 54 0.80 -14.88 -1.99
C GLY A 54 1.92 -15.09 -0.99
N ILE A 55 3.02 -14.38 -1.20
CA ILE A 55 4.21 -14.38 -0.35
C ILE A 55 4.17 -13.15 0.54
N ASN A 56 4.20 -13.35 1.86
CA ASN A 56 4.17 -12.25 2.84
C ASN A 56 5.54 -12.00 3.50
N VAL A 57 6.51 -12.85 3.21
CA VAL A 57 7.87 -12.79 3.75
C VAL A 57 8.74 -11.94 2.88
N SER A 58 9.45 -10.98 3.46
CA SER A 58 10.43 -10.17 2.73
C SER A 58 11.68 -10.98 2.42
N PRO A 59 12.22 -10.91 1.19
CA PRO A 59 13.43 -11.62 0.83
C PRO A 59 14.68 -10.98 1.46
N VAL A 60 15.77 -11.73 1.49
CA VAL A 60 17.10 -11.27 1.90
C VAL A 60 18.07 -11.47 0.74
N LEU A 61 18.94 -10.52 0.49
CA LEU A 61 19.98 -10.58 -0.55
C LEU A 61 21.38 -10.60 0.08
N ASP A 62 22.20 -11.54 -0.35
CA ASP A 62 23.62 -11.60 -0.04
C ASP A 62 24.42 -11.86 -1.34
N GLY A 63 25.19 -10.87 -1.78
CA GLY A 63 25.87 -10.93 -3.05
C GLY A 63 24.91 -11.17 -4.21
N ASP A 64 24.94 -12.37 -4.77
CA ASP A 64 24.09 -12.83 -5.86
C ASP A 64 23.05 -13.88 -5.44
N THR A 65 22.86 -14.09 -4.14
CA THR A 65 21.89 -15.04 -3.59
C THR A 65 20.71 -14.33 -2.96
N VAL A 66 19.50 -14.67 -3.38
CA VAL A 66 18.26 -14.26 -2.75
C VAL A 66 17.72 -15.41 -1.91
N TYR A 67 17.48 -15.16 -0.62
CA TYR A 67 16.79 -16.08 0.27
C TYR A 67 15.33 -15.64 0.40
N ALA A 68 14.42 -16.56 0.15
CA ALA A 68 12.98 -16.34 0.24
C ALA A 68 12.27 -17.49 0.96
N ALA A 69 11.11 -17.21 1.53
CA ALA A 69 10.33 -18.20 2.22
C ALA A 69 8.81 -17.96 2.06
N HIS A 70 8.01 -18.96 2.38
CA HIS A 70 6.55 -18.87 2.47
C HIS A 70 5.99 -19.96 3.37
N SER A 71 4.71 -19.84 3.76
CA SER A 71 3.98 -20.84 4.55
C SER A 71 2.89 -21.57 3.79
N GLU A 72 2.68 -21.22 2.54
CA GLU A 72 1.58 -21.71 1.71
C GLU A 72 1.92 -23.05 1.05
N GLU A 73 1.02 -23.58 0.24
CA GLU A 73 1.24 -24.79 -0.55
C GLU A 73 2.32 -24.55 -1.62
N ASN A 74 3.30 -25.46 -1.69
CA ASN A 74 4.38 -25.40 -2.67
C ASN A 74 3.87 -25.59 -4.10
N ILE A 75 4.51 -24.95 -5.07
CA ILE A 75 4.08 -24.97 -6.47
C ILE A 75 4.13 -26.38 -7.08
N ASP A 76 5.07 -27.20 -6.64
CA ASP A 76 5.42 -28.52 -7.20
C ASP A 76 5.00 -29.69 -6.32
N SER A 77 4.39 -29.43 -5.15
CA SER A 77 3.95 -30.47 -4.22
C SER A 77 2.74 -30.00 -3.39
N GLY A 78 2.16 -30.90 -2.57
CA GLY A 78 1.15 -30.58 -1.56
C GLY A 78 1.73 -30.23 -0.19
N ILE A 79 3.05 -30.12 -0.09
CA ILE A 79 3.75 -29.76 1.18
C ILE A 79 3.57 -28.26 1.42
N MET A 80 3.36 -27.90 2.68
CA MET A 80 3.20 -26.52 3.12
C MET A 80 4.54 -25.95 3.58
N GLY A 81 4.89 -24.77 3.04
CA GLY A 81 6.06 -24.02 3.46
C GLY A 81 7.38 -24.50 2.86
N ARG A 82 8.24 -23.54 2.60
CA ARG A 82 9.56 -23.72 2.01
C ARG A 82 10.43 -22.50 2.27
N VAL A 83 11.70 -22.76 2.49
CA VAL A 83 12.79 -21.76 2.41
C VAL A 83 13.65 -22.11 1.21
N VAL A 84 14.05 -21.12 0.41
CA VAL A 84 14.81 -21.33 -0.83
C VAL A 84 15.92 -20.30 -0.97
N ALA A 85 17.04 -20.71 -1.55
CA ALA A 85 18.08 -19.81 -2.07
C ALA A 85 18.02 -19.80 -3.59
N ILE A 86 17.97 -18.60 -4.16
CA ILE A 86 17.82 -18.34 -5.59
C ILE A 86 19.07 -17.62 -6.09
N ASP A 87 19.65 -18.08 -7.21
CA ASP A 87 20.66 -17.33 -7.94
C ASP A 87 20.01 -16.12 -8.63
N ALA A 88 20.34 -14.92 -8.18
CA ALA A 88 19.76 -13.69 -8.66
C ALA A 88 20.35 -13.18 -9.99
N THR A 89 21.31 -13.91 -10.60
CA THR A 89 22.03 -13.49 -11.81
C THR A 89 21.27 -13.77 -13.10
N GLY A 90 20.14 -14.50 -13.03
CA GLY A 90 19.34 -14.91 -14.17
C GLY A 90 18.50 -13.82 -14.82
N THR A 91 17.79 -14.18 -15.89
CA THR A 91 16.83 -13.33 -16.59
C THR A 91 15.61 -14.14 -17.03
N GLY A 92 14.43 -13.50 -17.08
CA GLY A 92 13.17 -14.17 -17.44
C GLY A 92 12.62 -15.06 -16.32
N ASP A 93 11.96 -16.16 -16.64
CA ASP A 93 11.51 -17.13 -15.64
C ASP A 93 12.68 -18.06 -15.25
N VAL A 94 13.15 -17.90 -14.03
CA VAL A 94 14.32 -18.64 -13.50
C VAL A 94 13.92 -19.80 -12.59
N THR A 95 12.64 -20.10 -12.47
CA THR A 95 12.10 -21.12 -11.55
C THR A 95 12.78 -22.48 -11.67
N ALA A 96 13.00 -22.96 -12.91
CA ALA A 96 13.56 -24.29 -13.15
C ALA A 96 15.09 -24.34 -13.18
N THR A 97 15.78 -23.18 -13.16
CA THR A 97 17.21 -23.11 -13.50
C THR A 97 18.09 -22.45 -12.45
N HIS A 98 17.55 -21.63 -11.56
CA HIS A 98 18.33 -20.80 -10.65
C HIS A 98 18.07 -21.09 -9.17
N GLU A 99 17.42 -22.18 -8.84
CA GLU A 99 17.34 -22.62 -7.46
C GLU A 99 18.70 -23.22 -7.03
N ARG A 100 19.31 -22.65 -5.99
CA ARG A 100 20.56 -23.13 -5.42
C ARG A 100 20.29 -24.28 -4.44
N TRP A 101 19.32 -24.10 -3.56
CA TRP A 101 18.85 -25.10 -2.61
C TRP A 101 17.45 -24.76 -2.09
N ARG A 102 16.79 -25.76 -1.48
CA ARG A 102 15.52 -25.62 -0.77
C ARG A 102 15.52 -26.42 0.52
N ALA A 103 14.80 -25.88 1.53
CA ALA A 103 14.44 -26.60 2.75
C ALA A 103 12.90 -26.65 2.83
N GLU A 104 12.37 -27.86 2.87
CA GLU A 104 10.93 -28.15 2.85
C GLU A 104 10.35 -28.20 4.28
N GLU A 105 9.00 -28.17 4.38
CA GLU A 105 8.26 -28.31 5.63
C GLU A 105 8.52 -27.18 6.64
N MET A 106 9.00 -26.02 6.17
CA MET A 106 9.20 -24.83 6.99
C MET A 106 8.14 -23.80 6.63
N ALA A 107 7.06 -23.74 7.39
CA ALA A 107 5.93 -22.84 7.17
C ALA A 107 6.24 -21.41 7.66
N VAL A 108 7.12 -20.71 6.97
CA VAL A 108 7.56 -19.33 7.30
C VAL A 108 6.62 -18.34 6.62
N GLY A 109 5.62 -17.84 7.37
CA GLY A 109 4.51 -17.12 6.79
C GLY A 109 4.62 -15.59 6.84
N PHE A 110 5.24 -15.04 7.88
CA PHE A 110 5.34 -13.60 8.12
C PHE A 110 6.73 -13.16 8.58
N SER A 111 7.45 -14.03 9.25
CA SER A 111 8.79 -13.78 9.74
C SER A 111 9.78 -13.76 8.58
N SER A 112 10.40 -12.61 8.30
CA SER A 112 11.44 -12.53 7.28
C SER A 112 12.74 -13.17 7.77
N PRO A 113 13.47 -13.88 6.92
CA PRO A 113 14.76 -14.47 7.27
C PRO A 113 15.77 -13.41 7.70
N LEU A 114 16.68 -13.81 8.58
CA LEU A 114 17.83 -13.01 8.98
C LEU A 114 19.12 -13.76 8.61
N LEU A 115 19.94 -13.13 7.78
CA LEU A 115 21.26 -13.68 7.44
C LEU A 115 22.35 -13.02 8.30
N HIS A 116 23.15 -13.85 8.97
CA HIS A 116 24.30 -13.38 9.72
C HIS A 116 25.42 -14.42 9.73
N ASN A 117 26.62 -14.02 9.32
CA ASN A 117 27.84 -14.85 9.33
C ASN A 117 27.66 -16.26 8.73
N GLY A 118 26.97 -16.36 7.58
CA GLY A 118 26.75 -17.64 6.88
C GLY A 118 25.65 -18.52 7.50
N SER A 119 24.95 -18.07 8.53
CA SER A 119 23.74 -18.70 9.05
C SER A 119 22.51 -17.92 8.67
N LEU A 120 21.48 -18.60 8.17
CA LEU A 120 20.17 -18.05 7.88
C LEU A 120 19.20 -18.46 8.99
N TYR A 121 18.75 -17.47 9.78
CA TYR A 121 17.78 -17.68 10.84
C TYR A 121 16.38 -17.45 10.31
N VAL A 122 15.48 -18.43 10.53
CA VAL A 122 14.07 -18.34 10.15
C VAL A 122 13.18 -18.78 11.31
N ILE A 123 12.01 -18.15 11.45
CA ILE A 123 10.99 -18.53 12.43
C ILE A 123 9.75 -18.95 11.67
N ASP A 124 9.26 -20.15 11.92
CA ASP A 124 8.03 -20.65 11.34
C ASP A 124 6.77 -20.12 12.05
N ASN A 125 5.59 -20.41 11.50
CA ASN A 125 4.32 -19.99 12.09
C ASN A 125 4.04 -20.56 13.48
N SER A 126 4.71 -21.68 13.84
CA SER A 126 4.62 -22.33 15.14
C SER A 126 5.70 -21.86 16.13
N ALA A 127 6.39 -20.78 15.81
CA ALA A 127 7.48 -20.21 16.59
C ALA A 127 8.66 -21.18 16.84
N ASN A 128 8.98 -22.03 15.85
CA ASN A 128 10.25 -22.73 15.82
C ASN A 128 11.29 -21.85 15.12
N LEU A 129 12.39 -21.61 15.80
CA LEU A 129 13.55 -20.91 15.25
C LEU A 129 14.52 -21.93 14.69
N PHE A 130 14.83 -21.83 13.41
CA PHE A 130 15.84 -22.65 12.73
C PHE A 130 17.07 -21.80 12.43
N SER A 131 18.24 -22.42 12.53
CA SER A 131 19.47 -21.92 11.93
C SER A 131 19.84 -22.83 10.78
N LEU A 132 19.90 -22.27 9.57
CA LEU A 132 20.27 -22.97 8.36
C LEU A 132 21.67 -22.53 7.93
N ASP A 133 22.46 -23.42 7.38
CA ASP A 133 23.65 -23.07 6.65
C ASP A 133 23.23 -22.33 5.36
N ALA A 134 23.62 -21.08 5.21
CA ALA A 134 23.18 -20.23 4.11
C ALA A 134 23.65 -20.71 2.73
N ALA A 135 24.75 -21.44 2.66
CA ALA A 135 25.29 -21.94 1.39
C ALA A 135 24.58 -23.22 0.91
N THR A 136 24.07 -24.04 1.84
CA THR A 136 23.54 -25.38 1.53
C THR A 136 22.07 -25.60 1.89
N GLY A 137 21.50 -24.75 2.74
CA GLY A 137 20.15 -24.92 3.29
C GLY A 137 20.04 -26.00 4.39
N ALA A 138 21.16 -26.62 4.79
CA ALA A 138 21.15 -27.64 5.83
C ALA A 138 20.80 -27.05 7.18
N VAL A 139 19.89 -27.68 7.92
CA VAL A 139 19.56 -27.30 9.30
C VAL A 139 20.78 -27.57 10.19
N GLN A 140 21.33 -26.52 10.79
CA GLN A 140 22.40 -26.59 11.76
C GLN A 140 21.86 -26.97 13.16
N TRP A 141 20.75 -26.31 13.52
CA TRP A 141 19.97 -26.57 14.72
C TRP A 141 18.60 -25.92 14.65
N ASP A 142 17.68 -26.35 15.49
CA ASP A 142 16.39 -25.72 15.72
C ASP A 142 16.06 -25.66 17.22
N THR A 143 15.15 -24.74 17.57
CA THR A 143 14.64 -24.63 18.95
C THR A 143 13.27 -23.96 18.93
N SER A 144 12.37 -24.38 19.82
CA SER A 144 11.10 -23.67 19.98
C SER A 144 11.32 -22.40 20.81
N VAL A 145 10.80 -21.29 20.30
CA VAL A 145 10.84 -19.97 20.98
C VAL A 145 9.45 -19.48 21.36
N GLY A 146 8.43 -20.32 21.20
CA GLY A 146 7.06 -19.97 21.55
C GLY A 146 6.02 -20.85 20.87
N THR A 147 4.86 -20.29 20.57
CA THR A 147 3.71 -20.99 19.97
C THR A 147 3.23 -20.36 18.64
N VAL A 148 3.38 -19.04 18.45
CA VAL A 148 2.96 -18.35 17.23
C VAL A 148 4.01 -17.32 16.81
N GLY A 149 4.79 -17.68 15.78
CA GLY A 149 5.83 -16.82 15.21
C GLY A 149 5.29 -15.93 14.07
N LYS A 150 5.43 -14.62 14.21
CA LYS A 150 5.13 -13.66 13.14
C LYS A 150 6.23 -12.63 12.95
N ALA A 151 6.87 -12.22 14.02
CA ALA A 151 7.96 -11.27 13.99
C ALA A 151 9.24 -11.89 13.42
N SER A 152 10.01 -11.09 12.72
CA SER A 152 11.33 -11.49 12.22
C SER A 152 12.37 -11.45 13.32
N PRO A 153 13.34 -12.38 13.36
CA PRO A 153 14.46 -12.31 14.29
C PRO A 153 15.33 -11.09 13.96
N VAL A 154 15.87 -10.44 14.99
CA VAL A 154 16.75 -9.28 14.84
C VAL A 154 18.09 -9.57 15.49
N TRP A 155 19.18 -9.32 14.76
CA TRP A 155 20.54 -9.49 15.27
C TRP A 155 21.11 -8.15 15.76
N ALA A 156 21.55 -8.10 16.98
CA ALA A 156 22.32 -6.98 17.50
C ALA A 156 23.24 -7.45 18.67
N ASP A 157 24.40 -6.83 18.82
CA ASP A 157 25.34 -7.07 19.91
C ASP A 157 25.63 -8.55 20.18
N GLY A 158 25.75 -9.35 19.11
CA GLY A 158 26.02 -10.77 19.18
C GLY A 158 24.83 -11.64 19.64
N LYS A 159 23.61 -11.11 19.64
CA LYS A 159 22.40 -11.76 20.14
C LYS A 159 21.28 -11.73 19.14
N LEU A 160 20.34 -12.67 19.27
CA LEU A 160 19.04 -12.65 18.57
C LEU A 160 17.97 -12.10 19.52
N PHE A 161 17.20 -11.17 19.01
CA PHE A 161 16.04 -10.62 19.69
C PHE A 161 14.78 -11.08 18.95
N ILE A 162 13.86 -11.71 19.69
CA ILE A 162 12.66 -12.34 19.14
C ILE A 162 11.45 -11.89 19.93
N THR A 163 10.36 -11.64 19.21
CA THR A 163 9.03 -11.39 19.79
C THR A 163 8.05 -12.46 19.31
N GLU A 164 7.07 -12.75 20.12
CA GLU A 164 5.99 -13.69 19.84
C GLU A 164 4.64 -12.99 20.00
N THR A 165 3.61 -13.44 19.27
CA THR A 165 2.29 -12.77 19.26
C THR A 165 1.61 -12.70 20.62
N ASN A 166 1.91 -13.62 21.53
CA ASN A 166 1.39 -13.65 22.90
C ASN A 166 2.16 -12.76 23.90
N GLY A 167 2.88 -11.75 23.42
CA GLY A 167 3.58 -10.79 24.25
C GLY A 167 4.98 -11.20 24.71
N ASN A 168 5.40 -12.43 24.47
CA ASN A 168 6.73 -12.88 24.86
C ASN A 168 7.82 -12.17 24.05
N VAL A 169 8.86 -11.74 24.73
CA VAL A 169 10.08 -11.18 24.17
C VAL A 169 11.27 -11.95 24.71
N ARG A 170 12.17 -12.38 23.82
CA ARG A 170 13.31 -13.24 24.17
C ARG A 170 14.62 -12.69 23.63
N ILE A 171 15.68 -12.86 24.42
CA ILE A 171 17.05 -12.56 24.03
C ILE A 171 17.82 -13.87 24.03
N LEU A 172 18.33 -14.26 22.87
CA LEU A 172 19.04 -15.52 22.70
C LEU A 172 20.49 -15.27 22.31
N GLN A 173 21.40 -16.08 22.83
CA GLN A 173 22.79 -16.21 22.41
C GLN A 173 22.91 -17.41 21.48
N PRO A 174 23.02 -17.22 20.15
CA PRO A 174 23.24 -18.37 19.25
C PRO A 174 24.63 -18.96 19.39
N GLY A 175 24.68 -20.28 19.25
CA GLY A 175 25.90 -21.08 19.25
C GLY A 175 25.89 -22.10 18.11
N PRO A 176 26.93 -22.93 17.97
CA PRO A 176 27.05 -23.86 16.85
C PRO A 176 26.03 -25.00 16.84
N ASN A 177 25.46 -25.33 18.00
CA ASN A 177 24.54 -26.47 18.17
C ASN A 177 23.22 -26.08 18.85
N GLY A 178 22.84 -24.80 18.82
CA GLY A 178 21.62 -24.28 19.43
C GLY A 178 21.76 -22.85 19.90
N ALA A 179 20.73 -22.32 20.57
CA ALA A 179 20.74 -20.99 21.17
C ALA A 179 20.47 -21.09 22.68
N THR A 180 21.19 -20.28 23.47
CA THR A 180 20.98 -20.17 24.92
C THR A 180 20.07 -18.95 25.17
N GLU A 181 18.96 -19.14 25.88
CA GLU A 181 18.12 -18.05 26.34
C GLU A 181 18.85 -17.27 27.44
N LEU A 182 19.01 -15.97 27.21
CA LEU A 182 19.64 -15.03 28.14
C LEU A 182 18.61 -14.30 28.98
N ASP A 183 17.46 -14.01 28.38
CA ASP A 183 16.38 -13.24 28.99
C ASP A 183 15.04 -13.55 28.33
N HIS A 184 13.98 -13.47 29.13
CA HIS A 184 12.61 -13.72 28.69
C HIS A 184 11.64 -12.90 29.54
N ASP A 185 10.91 -12.02 28.87
CA ASP A 185 9.85 -11.20 29.46
C ASP A 185 8.52 -11.41 28.70
N GLU A 186 7.42 -11.10 29.36
CA GLU A 186 6.09 -11.03 28.77
C GLU A 186 5.52 -9.61 28.89
N LEU A 187 5.20 -9.00 27.76
CA LEU A 187 4.58 -7.69 27.76
C LEU A 187 3.09 -7.80 28.12
N GLN A 188 2.67 -7.02 29.11
CA GLN A 188 1.30 -7.02 29.64
C GLN A 188 0.52 -5.79 29.21
N MET A 189 -0.79 -5.93 29.08
CA MET A 189 -1.71 -4.80 29.02
C MET A 189 -1.69 -4.05 30.34
N ARG A 190 -1.86 -2.71 30.29
CA ARG A 190 -1.78 -1.87 31.51
C ARG A 190 -2.97 -2.03 32.43
N ASP A 191 -4.16 -2.18 31.84
CA ASP A 191 -5.44 -2.13 32.53
C ASP A 191 -6.22 -3.45 32.47
N GLU A 192 -5.63 -4.50 31.92
CA GLU A 192 -6.24 -5.81 31.75
C GLU A 192 -5.25 -6.91 32.19
N ASP A 193 -5.76 -7.94 32.82
CA ASP A 193 -4.96 -9.10 33.25
C ASP A 193 -4.77 -10.07 32.08
N ARG A 194 -4.03 -9.61 31.03
CA ARG A 194 -3.65 -10.40 29.87
C ARG A 194 -2.37 -9.86 29.23
N TYR A 195 -1.72 -10.68 28.43
CA TYR A 195 -0.58 -10.25 27.63
C TYR A 195 -0.99 -9.19 26.58
N ALA A 196 -0.03 -8.36 26.20
CA ALA A 196 -0.16 -7.43 25.10
C ALA A 196 0.34 -8.07 23.81
N GLU A 197 -0.52 -8.18 22.79
CA GLU A 197 -0.14 -8.79 21.51
C GLU A 197 1.01 -8.02 20.83
N VAL A 198 1.97 -8.77 20.29
CA VAL A 198 3.13 -8.25 19.55
C VAL A 198 3.21 -8.91 18.18
N TYR A 199 3.07 -8.13 17.12
CA TYR A 199 3.22 -8.60 15.74
C TYR A 199 4.51 -8.11 15.09
N GLY A 200 5.09 -7.04 15.60
CA GLY A 200 6.28 -6.40 15.07
C GLY A 200 7.57 -6.96 15.61
N SER A 201 8.63 -6.90 14.80
CA SER A 201 9.99 -7.22 15.20
C SER A 201 10.59 -6.09 16.04
N PHE A 202 11.65 -6.39 16.80
CA PHE A 202 12.45 -5.34 17.43
C PHE A 202 13.09 -4.41 16.41
N ALA A 203 13.18 -3.15 16.77
CA ALA A 203 14.11 -2.21 16.13
C ALA A 203 15.25 -1.90 17.10
N VAL A 204 16.47 -1.83 16.58
CA VAL A 204 17.66 -1.53 17.38
C VAL A 204 18.23 -0.19 16.95
N GLY A 205 18.39 0.71 17.90
CA GLY A 205 18.97 2.03 17.63
C GLY A 205 19.37 2.75 18.91
N TYR A 206 20.38 3.61 18.82
CA TYR A 206 20.83 4.47 19.91
C TYR A 206 21.10 3.73 21.24
N GLY A 207 21.58 2.48 21.17
CA GLY A 207 21.84 1.65 22.37
C GLY A 207 20.57 1.16 23.07
N ARG A 208 19.44 1.12 22.36
CA ARG A 208 18.15 0.65 22.87
C ARG A 208 17.49 -0.32 21.91
N LEU A 209 16.61 -1.13 22.45
CA LEU A 209 15.63 -1.94 21.72
C LEU A 209 14.28 -1.22 21.74
N TYR A 210 13.62 -1.21 20.62
CA TYR A 210 12.26 -0.70 20.50
C TYR A 210 11.33 -1.82 20.04
N VAL A 211 10.20 -1.96 20.69
CA VAL A 211 9.15 -2.92 20.31
C VAL A 211 7.79 -2.23 20.44
N THR A 212 6.90 -2.52 19.51
CA THR A 212 5.51 -2.09 19.55
C THR A 212 4.62 -3.25 19.91
N SER A 213 3.70 -3.03 20.81
CA SER A 213 2.68 -3.98 21.20
C SER A 213 1.30 -3.32 21.19
N GLU A 214 0.26 -4.08 21.42
CA GLU A 214 -1.09 -3.58 21.66
C GLU A 214 -1.15 -2.56 22.82
N ALA A 215 -0.33 -2.73 23.86
CA ALA A 215 -0.26 -1.85 25.01
C ALA A 215 0.53 -0.53 24.77
N GLY A 216 1.28 -0.42 23.68
CA GLY A 216 2.06 0.76 23.33
C GLY A 216 3.45 0.47 22.79
N ILE A 217 4.32 1.48 22.86
CA ILE A 217 5.71 1.41 22.40
C ILE A 217 6.63 1.33 23.62
N TYR A 218 7.53 0.35 23.61
CA TYR A 218 8.55 0.16 24.63
C TYR A 218 9.93 0.56 24.07
N ALA A 219 10.71 1.28 24.86
CA ALA A 219 12.11 1.57 24.60
C ALA A 219 12.96 0.98 25.75
N ILE A 220 13.56 -0.18 25.48
CA ILE A 220 14.29 -0.98 26.48
C ILE A 220 15.78 -0.66 26.39
N GLY A 221 16.41 -0.37 27.51
CA GLY A 221 17.84 -0.05 27.59
C GLY A 221 18.23 0.54 28.94
N ALA A 222 19.53 0.78 29.13
CA ALA A 222 20.04 1.33 30.38
C ALA A 222 19.46 2.71 30.67
N SER A 223 18.92 2.90 31.89
CA SER A 223 18.39 4.18 32.34
C SER A 223 19.53 5.21 32.47
N GLY A 224 19.27 6.45 32.05
CA GLY A 224 20.23 7.55 32.16
C GLY A 224 21.36 7.56 31.11
N THR A 225 21.39 6.64 30.17
CA THR A 225 22.33 6.69 29.04
C THR A 225 21.88 7.76 28.05
N PRO A 226 22.66 8.81 27.77
CA PRO A 226 22.30 9.81 26.75
C PRO A 226 22.18 9.15 25.37
N PHE A 227 21.25 9.61 24.57
CA PHE A 227 21.18 9.25 23.15
C PHE A 227 22.44 9.83 22.46
N ALA A 228 23.39 8.97 22.12
CA ALA A 228 24.45 9.33 21.19
C ALA A 228 23.86 9.18 19.77
N ALA A 229 23.43 10.31 19.19
CA ALA A 229 23.08 10.32 17.78
C ALA A 229 24.34 9.96 16.97
N ARG A 230 24.39 8.74 16.44
CA ARG A 230 25.36 8.40 15.40
C ARG A 230 24.68 8.64 14.07
N ALA A 231 25.32 9.41 13.20
CA ALA A 231 24.93 9.43 11.80
C ALA A 231 24.99 7.99 11.29
N GLY A 232 23.86 7.44 10.87
CA GLY A 232 23.84 6.13 10.25
C GLY A 232 24.71 6.16 8.98
N THR A 233 25.59 5.19 8.81
CA THR A 233 26.24 4.98 7.54
C THR A 233 25.18 4.35 6.61
N ALA A 234 24.98 4.95 5.44
CA ALA A 234 24.10 4.33 4.44
C ALA A 234 24.64 2.91 4.13
N PRO A 235 23.75 1.90 3.99
CA PRO A 235 24.19 0.55 3.66
C PRO A 235 24.96 0.59 2.33
N ASP A 236 26.08 -0.11 2.28
CA ASP A 236 26.78 -0.36 1.01
C ASP A 236 25.93 -1.37 0.22
N LEU A 237 25.27 -0.90 -0.84
CA LEU A 237 24.45 -1.74 -1.70
C LEU A 237 25.27 -2.49 -2.75
N GLY A 238 26.62 -2.45 -2.64
CA GLY A 238 27.55 -2.99 -3.63
C GLY A 238 27.83 -2.02 -4.78
N GLY A 239 28.84 -2.33 -5.55
CA GLY A 239 29.30 -1.51 -6.69
C GLY A 239 28.34 -1.59 -7.87
N GLU A 240 27.47 -0.63 -8.04
CA GLU A 240 26.72 -0.49 -9.29
C GLU A 240 27.66 -0.15 -10.43
N ALA A 241 27.54 -0.83 -11.56
CA ALA A 241 28.37 -0.55 -12.73
C ALA A 241 28.07 0.87 -13.27
N ALA A 242 29.07 1.53 -13.86
CA ALA A 242 28.86 2.84 -14.46
C ALA A 242 27.81 2.78 -15.57
N ALA A 243 26.99 3.83 -15.68
CA ALA A 243 26.03 3.94 -16.77
C ALA A 243 26.75 4.04 -18.13
N THR A 244 26.14 3.45 -19.15
CA THR A 244 26.56 3.69 -20.54
C THR A 244 26.04 5.07 -20.98
N SER A 245 26.57 5.58 -22.11
CA SER A 245 26.11 6.87 -22.65
C SER A 245 24.84 6.78 -23.50
N THR A 246 24.29 5.56 -23.73
CA THR A 246 23.17 5.34 -24.64
C THR A 246 21.87 5.22 -23.85
N PRO A 247 20.94 6.18 -23.93
CA PRO A 247 19.64 6.06 -23.35
C PRO A 247 18.81 4.93 -24.00
N THR A 248 18.09 4.18 -23.16
CA THR A 248 17.10 3.18 -23.60
C THR A 248 15.75 3.40 -22.95
N VAL A 249 15.73 4.10 -21.82
CA VAL A 249 14.49 4.44 -21.08
C VAL A 249 14.56 5.92 -20.70
N LEU A 250 13.44 6.62 -20.89
CA LEU A 250 13.21 7.96 -20.38
C LEU A 250 12.16 7.93 -19.28
N GLN A 251 12.25 8.88 -18.37
CA GLN A 251 11.24 9.14 -17.34
C GLN A 251 10.97 10.62 -17.26
N VAL A 252 9.70 11.02 -17.38
CA VAL A 252 9.24 12.38 -17.07
C VAL A 252 9.08 12.51 -15.55
N VAL A 253 9.58 13.59 -14.98
CA VAL A 253 9.50 13.88 -13.55
C VAL A 253 8.97 15.28 -13.33
N PRO A 254 7.89 15.44 -12.57
CA PRO A 254 7.10 14.39 -11.93
C PRO A 254 6.33 13.52 -12.94
N ALA A 255 6.13 12.23 -12.60
CA ALA A 255 5.42 11.29 -13.49
C ALA A 255 3.90 11.52 -13.49
N GLU A 256 3.38 12.10 -12.41
CA GLU A 256 1.96 12.42 -12.23
C GLU A 256 1.81 13.70 -11.42
N VAL A 257 0.87 14.57 -11.85
CA VAL A 257 0.63 15.87 -11.22
C VAL A 257 -0.86 16.13 -11.07
N ILE A 258 -1.22 16.74 -9.95
CA ILE A 258 -2.52 17.38 -9.75
C ILE A 258 -2.27 18.90 -9.72
N ALA A 259 -2.87 19.61 -10.64
CA ALA A 259 -2.75 21.06 -10.82
C ALA A 259 -4.12 21.74 -10.74
N SER A 260 -4.13 23.01 -10.45
CA SER A 260 -5.31 23.89 -10.57
C SER A 260 -5.34 24.58 -11.93
N ALA A 261 -6.49 25.12 -12.28
CA ALA A 261 -6.60 26.00 -13.44
C ALA A 261 -5.71 27.24 -13.28
N GLY A 262 -4.85 27.51 -14.27
CA GLY A 262 -3.89 28.61 -14.26
C GLY A 262 -2.52 28.29 -13.64
N ASP A 263 -2.30 27.09 -13.12
CA ASP A 263 -1.02 26.69 -12.53
C ASP A 263 0.06 26.49 -13.62
N SER A 264 1.31 26.64 -13.18
CA SER A 264 2.50 26.25 -13.93
C SER A 264 3.24 25.14 -13.20
N VAL A 265 3.63 24.09 -13.95
CA VAL A 265 4.34 22.93 -13.45
C VAL A 265 5.59 22.68 -14.29
N GLU A 266 6.72 22.54 -13.64
CA GLU A 266 7.98 22.21 -14.31
C GLU A 266 8.17 20.70 -14.39
N PHE A 267 8.48 20.22 -15.60
CA PHE A 267 8.82 18.83 -15.88
C PHE A 267 10.27 18.73 -16.34
N GLU A 268 10.92 17.66 -15.96
CA GLU A 268 12.27 17.29 -16.38
C GLU A 268 12.30 15.87 -16.94
N VAL A 269 13.33 15.54 -17.71
CA VAL A 269 13.51 14.21 -18.28
C VAL A 269 14.76 13.57 -17.72
N ARG A 270 14.60 12.39 -17.14
CA ARG A 270 15.69 11.52 -16.70
C ARG A 270 15.91 10.40 -17.71
N ALA A 271 17.17 10.17 -18.09
CA ALA A 271 17.52 9.07 -18.96
C ALA A 271 18.23 7.95 -18.22
N TYR A 272 17.93 6.73 -18.65
CA TYR A 272 18.54 5.51 -18.12
C TYR A 272 19.04 4.62 -19.25
N ASP A 273 20.13 3.89 -18.99
CA ASP A 273 20.65 2.89 -19.91
C ASP A 273 19.91 1.56 -19.84
N ALA A 274 20.30 0.59 -20.66
CA ALA A 274 19.70 -0.74 -20.70
C ALA A 274 19.82 -1.52 -19.36
N GLY A 275 20.73 -1.14 -18.47
CA GLY A 275 20.85 -1.68 -17.11
C GLY A 275 19.97 -0.96 -16.09
N GLY A 276 19.22 0.08 -16.48
CA GLY A 276 18.44 0.92 -15.57
C GLY A 276 19.28 1.90 -14.75
N ARG A 277 20.51 2.18 -15.20
CA ARG A 277 21.43 3.11 -14.55
C ARG A 277 21.17 4.52 -15.03
N PHE A 278 21.21 5.48 -14.11
CA PHE A 278 20.96 6.89 -14.43
C PHE A 278 22.11 7.48 -15.25
N ILE A 279 21.80 7.95 -16.45
CA ILE A 279 22.75 8.62 -17.35
C ILE A 279 22.84 10.11 -17.02
N GLY A 280 21.71 10.76 -16.77
CA GLY A 280 21.63 12.19 -16.52
C GLY A 280 20.28 12.76 -16.96
N MET A 281 20.13 14.07 -16.73
CA MET A 281 19.02 14.86 -17.25
C MET A 281 19.19 15.09 -18.74
N GLN A 282 18.07 15.18 -19.47
CA GLN A 282 18.08 15.35 -20.92
C GLN A 282 17.23 16.56 -21.31
N GLU A 283 17.69 17.31 -22.28
CA GLU A 283 16.84 18.24 -23.02
C GLU A 283 15.90 17.46 -23.94
N ALA A 284 14.61 17.81 -23.94
CA ALA A 284 13.58 17.12 -24.70
C ALA A 284 12.72 18.05 -25.54
N SER A 285 12.14 17.52 -26.59
CA SER A 285 10.97 18.15 -27.22
C SER A 285 9.70 17.72 -26.46
N TRP A 286 8.79 18.68 -26.28
CA TRP A 286 7.61 18.48 -25.45
C TRP A 286 6.31 18.65 -26.25
N THR A 287 5.32 17.82 -25.95
CA THR A 287 3.94 17.98 -26.43
C THR A 287 2.95 17.82 -25.28
N VAL A 288 1.77 18.41 -25.43
CA VAL A 288 0.63 18.30 -24.51
C VAL A 288 -0.53 17.69 -25.27
N GLU A 289 -1.20 16.72 -24.68
CA GLU A 289 -2.39 16.07 -25.23
C GLU A 289 -3.52 16.05 -24.19
N ASP A 290 -4.76 16.21 -24.65
CA ASP A 290 -6.00 16.14 -23.86
C ASP A 290 -6.11 17.18 -22.71
N LEU A 291 -5.35 18.28 -22.79
CA LEU A 291 -5.45 19.43 -21.88
C LEU A 291 -5.90 20.67 -22.65
N ALA A 292 -7.20 20.94 -22.63
CA ALA A 292 -7.79 22.08 -23.34
C ALA A 292 -7.18 23.41 -22.84
N GLY A 293 -6.56 24.16 -23.78
CA GLY A 293 -5.89 25.42 -23.49
C GLY A 293 -4.59 25.31 -22.68
N GLY A 294 -4.11 24.11 -22.42
CA GLY A 294 -2.79 23.87 -21.83
C GLY A 294 -1.68 24.07 -22.86
N SER A 295 -0.52 24.52 -22.41
CA SER A 295 0.67 24.66 -23.25
C SER A 295 1.93 24.28 -22.47
N ILE A 296 2.95 23.72 -23.14
CA ILE A 296 4.23 23.41 -22.53
C ILE A 296 5.36 24.12 -23.31
N SER A 297 6.27 24.72 -22.57
CA SER A 297 7.43 25.42 -23.15
C SER A 297 8.52 24.41 -23.57
N ALA A 298 9.48 24.89 -24.36
CA ALA A 298 10.66 24.09 -24.74
C ALA A 298 11.49 23.63 -23.50
N ASN A 299 11.39 24.35 -22.40
CA ASN A 299 12.08 24.00 -21.15
C ASN A 299 11.25 23.09 -20.21
N GLY A 300 10.14 22.51 -20.70
CA GLY A 300 9.33 21.59 -19.91
C GLY A 300 8.38 22.26 -18.90
N VAL A 301 8.11 23.57 -19.00
CA VAL A 301 7.14 24.25 -18.13
C VAL A 301 5.76 24.16 -18.77
N LEU A 302 4.90 23.34 -18.18
CA LEU A 302 3.46 23.28 -18.49
C LEU A 302 2.76 24.47 -17.86
N THR A 303 1.89 25.15 -18.60
CA THR A 303 0.93 26.12 -18.07
C THR A 303 -0.48 25.64 -18.40
N THR A 304 -1.32 25.48 -17.39
CA THR A 304 -2.74 25.14 -17.56
C THR A 304 -3.55 26.39 -17.86
N ALA A 305 -4.66 26.28 -18.60
CA ALA A 305 -5.51 27.42 -18.87
C ALA A 305 -6.13 27.99 -17.58
N ALA A 306 -6.17 29.31 -17.41
CA ALA A 306 -6.78 29.97 -16.25
C ALA A 306 -8.28 29.65 -16.07
N GLY A 307 -8.98 29.35 -17.15
CA GLY A 307 -10.40 28.97 -17.17
C GLY A 307 -10.60 27.46 -17.42
N ALA A 308 -9.59 26.61 -17.17
CA ALA A 308 -9.72 25.20 -17.41
C ALA A 308 -10.83 24.58 -16.55
N THR A 309 -11.62 23.71 -17.17
CA THR A 309 -12.54 22.83 -16.47
C THR A 309 -11.78 21.60 -15.90
N ASN A 310 -12.47 20.80 -15.10
CA ASN A 310 -11.92 19.52 -14.61
C ASN A 310 -11.58 18.63 -15.82
N GLN A 311 -10.32 18.19 -15.90
CA GLN A 311 -9.81 17.42 -17.04
C GLN A 311 -8.55 16.64 -16.66
N ALA A 312 -8.16 15.68 -17.49
CA ALA A 312 -6.87 15.04 -17.42
C ALA A 312 -6.30 14.87 -18.81
N GLY A 313 -4.99 14.95 -18.89
CA GLY A 313 -4.24 14.75 -20.11
C GLY A 313 -2.80 14.38 -19.83
N THR A 314 -1.95 14.51 -20.82
CA THR A 314 -0.56 14.09 -20.73
C THR A 314 0.41 15.14 -21.24
N VAL A 315 1.61 15.12 -20.70
CA VAL A 315 2.79 15.73 -21.29
C VAL A 315 3.70 14.63 -21.80
N THR A 316 4.17 14.75 -23.03
CA THR A 316 5.09 13.78 -23.63
C THR A 316 6.42 14.46 -23.92
N ALA A 317 7.50 13.86 -23.41
CA ALA A 317 8.87 14.25 -23.69
C ALA A 317 9.50 13.29 -24.71
N THR A 318 10.19 13.82 -25.70
CA THR A 318 10.90 13.01 -26.72
C THR A 318 12.36 13.41 -26.79
N VAL A 319 13.26 12.42 -26.73
CA VAL A 319 14.72 12.55 -26.84
C VAL A 319 15.26 11.43 -27.73
N GLY A 320 15.89 11.75 -28.85
CA GLY A 320 16.56 10.78 -29.71
C GLY A 320 15.68 9.62 -30.21
N GLY A 321 14.37 9.85 -30.37
CA GLY A 321 13.40 8.83 -30.80
C GLY A 321 12.79 8.00 -29.68
N LEU A 322 13.22 8.19 -28.43
CA LEU A 322 12.57 7.66 -27.23
C LEU A 322 11.55 8.67 -26.73
N SER A 323 10.46 8.18 -26.12
CA SER A 323 9.45 9.03 -25.50
C SER A 323 9.09 8.55 -24.09
N ALA A 324 8.72 9.51 -23.24
CA ALA A 324 8.16 9.25 -21.92
C ALA A 324 7.00 10.20 -21.64
N VAL A 325 6.04 9.76 -20.82
CA VAL A 325 4.78 10.45 -20.59
C VAL A 325 4.64 10.76 -19.10
N GLY A 326 4.21 12.01 -18.81
CA GLY A 326 3.73 12.44 -17.49
C GLY A 326 2.22 12.64 -17.53
N GLN A 327 1.51 12.23 -16.47
CA GLN A 327 0.07 12.41 -16.33
C GLN A 327 -0.24 13.72 -15.63
N VAL A 328 -1.24 14.43 -16.12
CA VAL A 328 -1.67 15.71 -15.54
C VAL A 328 -3.18 15.68 -15.30
N ARG A 329 -3.58 16.00 -14.08
CA ARG A 329 -4.97 16.24 -13.72
C ARG A 329 -5.14 17.69 -13.35
N VAL A 330 -6.13 18.35 -13.95
CA VAL A 330 -6.43 19.76 -13.69
C VAL A 330 -7.81 19.85 -13.05
N TYR A 331 -7.89 20.61 -11.97
CA TYR A 331 -9.13 20.88 -11.27
C TYR A 331 -9.46 22.37 -11.31
N ALA A 332 -10.70 22.67 -11.72
CA ALA A 332 -11.27 23.99 -11.66
C ALA A 332 -11.56 24.39 -10.19
N PRO A 333 -11.76 25.68 -9.89
CA PRO A 333 -12.36 26.09 -8.63
C PRO A 333 -13.76 25.49 -8.43
N LEU A 334 -14.16 25.27 -7.16
CA LEU A 334 -15.53 24.85 -6.83
C LEU A 334 -16.58 25.93 -7.26
N PRO A 335 -17.83 25.54 -7.57
CA PRO A 335 -18.40 24.20 -7.43
C PRO A 335 -18.15 23.29 -8.65
N TRP A 336 -18.18 21.95 -8.42
CA TRP A 336 -18.16 20.94 -9.48
C TRP A 336 -19.47 20.15 -9.48
N SER A 337 -19.79 19.56 -10.64
CA SER A 337 -20.87 18.59 -10.76
C SER A 337 -20.53 17.55 -11.85
N GLU A 338 -21.02 16.34 -11.67
CA GLU A 338 -20.82 15.21 -12.58
C GLU A 338 -22.08 14.36 -12.63
N ASN A 339 -22.60 14.13 -13.82
CA ASN A 339 -23.79 13.32 -14.08
C ASN A 339 -23.51 12.10 -14.99
N PHE A 340 -22.24 11.88 -15.32
CA PHE A 340 -21.73 10.74 -16.08
C PHE A 340 -22.21 10.63 -17.56
N GLU A 341 -22.94 11.57 -18.08
CA GLU A 341 -23.42 11.57 -19.48
C GLU A 341 -22.25 11.57 -20.49
N ASN A 342 -21.08 12.05 -20.09
CA ASN A 342 -19.86 12.05 -20.88
C ASN A 342 -18.89 10.92 -20.51
N GLY A 343 -19.33 9.93 -19.75
CA GLY A 343 -18.51 8.81 -19.27
C GLY A 343 -17.80 9.12 -17.95
N ARG A 344 -16.85 8.28 -17.58
CA ARG A 344 -16.07 8.45 -16.35
C ARG A 344 -15.12 9.64 -16.45
N PRO A 345 -15.14 10.58 -15.50
CA PRO A 345 -14.18 11.68 -15.47
C PRO A 345 -12.73 11.19 -15.43
N PRO A 346 -11.88 11.56 -16.40
CA PRO A 346 -10.52 11.04 -16.50
C PRO A 346 -9.59 11.52 -15.38
N GLN A 347 -9.92 12.64 -14.73
CA GLN A 347 -9.16 13.16 -13.58
C GLN A 347 -9.44 12.43 -12.27
N TRP A 348 -10.47 11.60 -12.16
CA TRP A 348 -10.78 10.85 -10.96
C TRP A 348 -9.81 9.69 -10.73
N ILE A 349 -9.43 9.47 -9.47
CA ILE A 349 -8.40 8.49 -9.08
C ILE A 349 -9.01 7.36 -8.26
N GLY A 350 -8.59 6.14 -8.51
CA GLY A 350 -9.00 4.95 -7.75
C GLY A 350 -10.03 4.08 -8.45
N GLY A 351 -10.57 3.12 -7.72
CA GLY A 351 -11.72 2.30 -8.11
C GLY A 351 -11.48 1.04 -8.91
N GLY A 352 -10.36 0.89 -9.58
CA GLY A 352 -10.05 -0.32 -10.35
C GLY A 352 -11.15 -0.72 -11.39
N GLY A 353 -11.04 -1.90 -11.96
CA GLY A 353 -11.90 -2.39 -13.05
C GLY A 353 -13.34 -2.80 -12.67
N SER A 354 -13.72 -2.70 -11.39
CA SER A 354 -15.10 -2.96 -10.93
C SER A 354 -16.01 -1.74 -10.97
N LEU A 355 -15.47 -0.58 -11.34
CA LEU A 355 -16.16 0.70 -11.42
C LEU A 355 -16.23 1.18 -12.88
N ALA A 356 -17.43 1.37 -13.38
CA ALA A 356 -17.69 1.77 -14.76
C ALA A 356 -18.95 2.63 -14.86
N VAL A 357 -19.05 3.45 -15.89
CA VAL A 357 -20.30 4.11 -16.28
C VAL A 357 -21.13 3.12 -17.07
N GLU A 358 -22.42 3.02 -16.75
CA GLU A 358 -23.39 2.23 -17.49
C GLU A 358 -24.74 2.94 -17.58
N GLU A 359 -25.54 2.58 -18.57
CA GLU A 359 -26.90 3.12 -18.75
C GLU A 359 -27.90 2.30 -17.91
N VAL A 360 -28.66 3.01 -17.08
CA VAL A 360 -29.76 2.46 -16.30
C VAL A 360 -31.01 3.32 -16.52
N ASP A 361 -32.06 2.75 -17.08
CA ASP A 361 -33.35 3.42 -17.36
C ASP A 361 -33.20 4.69 -18.22
N GLY A 362 -32.24 4.71 -19.18
CA GLY A 362 -31.98 5.83 -20.06
C GLY A 362 -31.12 6.95 -19.46
N ASN A 363 -30.50 6.74 -18.32
CA ASN A 363 -29.60 7.65 -17.62
C ASN A 363 -28.23 7.00 -17.44
N GLN A 364 -27.15 7.76 -17.63
CA GLN A 364 -25.79 7.29 -17.37
C GLN A 364 -25.49 7.38 -15.89
N VAL A 365 -25.06 6.30 -15.28
CA VAL A 365 -24.74 6.23 -13.85
C VAL A 365 -23.37 5.59 -13.60
N PHE A 366 -22.74 5.93 -12.51
CA PHE A 366 -21.46 5.35 -12.13
C PHE A 366 -21.69 4.14 -11.23
N ARG A 367 -21.45 2.94 -11.75
CA ARG A 367 -21.67 1.69 -11.04
C ARG A 367 -20.40 1.14 -10.44
N LYS A 368 -20.48 0.72 -9.17
CA LYS A 368 -19.58 -0.25 -8.59
C LYS A 368 -20.21 -1.64 -8.70
N GLY A 369 -19.63 -2.47 -9.57
CA GLY A 369 -20.10 -3.84 -9.78
C GLY A 369 -19.88 -4.74 -8.57
N ALA A 370 -20.66 -5.84 -8.53
CA ALA A 370 -20.49 -6.89 -7.55
C ALA A 370 -19.08 -7.47 -7.60
N SER A 371 -18.41 -7.57 -6.46
CA SER A 371 -17.13 -8.24 -6.34
C SER A 371 -17.33 -9.69 -5.90
N ARG A 372 -16.60 -10.63 -6.49
CA ARG A 372 -16.75 -12.07 -6.19
C ARG A 372 -15.98 -12.49 -4.95
N THR A 373 -14.87 -11.79 -4.67
CA THR A 373 -13.87 -12.27 -3.70
C THR A 373 -13.13 -11.09 -3.05
N GLY A 374 -12.65 -11.29 -1.81
CA GLY A 374 -11.72 -10.44 -1.14
C GLY A 374 -12.26 -9.10 -0.66
N ILE A 375 -11.51 -8.03 -0.88
CA ILE A 375 -11.82 -6.69 -0.42
C ILE A 375 -12.92 -6.09 -1.29
N HIS A 376 -14.09 -5.86 -0.71
CA HIS A 376 -15.26 -5.27 -1.38
C HIS A 376 -15.31 -3.74 -1.29
N ARG A 377 -14.34 -3.12 -0.60
CA ARG A 377 -14.26 -1.66 -0.45
C ARG A 377 -13.58 -1.06 -1.66
N HIS A 378 -14.26 -0.10 -2.28
CA HIS A 378 -13.72 0.71 -3.37
C HIS A 378 -13.98 2.18 -3.09
N ALA A 379 -12.96 3.00 -3.27
CA ALA A 379 -13.04 4.44 -3.16
C ALA A 379 -12.58 5.11 -4.47
N ILE A 380 -13.23 6.19 -4.82
CA ILE A 380 -12.83 7.13 -5.87
C ILE A 380 -12.58 8.47 -5.23
N TYR A 381 -11.46 9.10 -5.57
CA TYR A 381 -11.10 10.44 -5.15
C TYR A 381 -11.21 11.41 -6.32
N MET A 382 -11.81 12.57 -6.07
CA MET A 382 -12.30 13.49 -7.10
C MET A 382 -11.60 14.85 -7.08
N GLY A 383 -10.57 15.06 -6.27
CA GLY A 383 -9.89 16.35 -6.15
C GLY A 383 -8.56 16.29 -5.42
N PRO A 384 -7.86 17.44 -5.31
CA PRO A 384 -6.61 17.55 -4.58
C PRO A 384 -6.79 17.27 -3.07
N THR A 385 -5.74 16.77 -2.44
CA THR A 385 -5.71 16.53 -0.97
C THR A 385 -5.64 17.82 -0.15
N SER A 386 -5.37 18.97 -0.78
CA SER A 386 -5.31 20.28 -0.13
C SER A 386 -6.68 20.94 0.08
N MET A 387 -7.75 20.37 -0.43
CA MET A 387 -9.11 20.92 -0.31
C MET A 387 -9.62 20.88 1.13
N SER A 388 -10.36 21.93 1.54
CA SER A 388 -10.97 22.05 2.86
C SER A 388 -12.23 22.90 2.83
N GLY A 389 -13.12 22.74 3.82
CA GLY A 389 -14.30 23.59 4.01
C GLY A 389 -15.36 23.46 2.90
N TYR A 390 -15.49 22.30 2.27
CA TYR A 390 -16.40 22.02 1.18
C TYR A 390 -17.49 20.99 1.56
N THR A 391 -18.45 20.81 0.67
CA THR A 391 -19.51 19.81 0.79
C THR A 391 -19.41 18.85 -0.38
N VAL A 392 -19.62 17.56 -0.12
CA VAL A 392 -19.79 16.52 -1.15
C VAL A 392 -21.23 16.04 -1.10
N GLN A 393 -21.87 15.94 -2.25
CA GLN A 393 -23.22 15.41 -2.42
C GLN A 393 -23.24 14.42 -3.58
N ALA A 394 -24.04 13.35 -3.46
CA ALA A 394 -24.31 12.44 -4.57
C ALA A 394 -25.67 11.77 -4.40
N ASP A 395 -26.31 11.46 -5.51
CA ASP A 395 -27.40 10.52 -5.55
C ASP A 395 -26.85 9.09 -5.54
N VAL A 396 -27.43 8.22 -4.74
CA VAL A 396 -26.99 6.85 -4.55
C VAL A 396 -28.15 5.88 -4.68
N PHE A 397 -27.87 4.73 -5.29
CA PHE A 397 -28.85 3.67 -5.40
C PHE A 397 -28.18 2.33 -5.06
N ALA A 398 -28.86 1.55 -4.24
CA ALA A 398 -28.33 0.28 -3.81
C ALA A 398 -29.34 -0.85 -4.05
N THR A 399 -28.84 -1.96 -4.58
CA THR A 399 -29.67 -3.17 -4.74
C THR A 399 -29.61 -4.05 -3.51
N GLN A 400 -30.33 -5.14 -3.51
CA GLN A 400 -30.32 -6.16 -2.45
C GLN A 400 -30.20 -7.56 -3.04
N ARG A 401 -29.41 -8.44 -2.39
CA ARG A 401 -29.32 -9.84 -2.75
C ARG A 401 -29.63 -10.73 -1.54
N GLY A 402 -30.80 -11.34 -1.55
CA GLY A 402 -31.30 -12.06 -0.39
C GLY A 402 -31.49 -11.10 0.80
N ARG A 403 -30.82 -11.35 1.92
CA ARG A 403 -30.85 -10.46 3.09
C ARG A 403 -29.69 -9.45 3.11
N ARG A 404 -28.77 -9.52 2.16
CA ARG A 404 -27.58 -8.64 2.14
C ARG A 404 -27.91 -7.34 1.44
N ARG A 405 -27.58 -6.24 2.12
CA ARG A 405 -27.63 -4.89 1.60
C ARG A 405 -26.23 -4.30 1.62
N PRO A 406 -25.85 -3.49 0.63
CA PRO A 406 -24.50 -2.88 0.56
C PRO A 406 -24.36 -1.70 1.50
N ASP A 407 -23.12 -1.29 1.77
CA ASP A 407 -22.79 -0.01 2.35
C ASP A 407 -22.32 0.93 1.23
N ILE A 408 -22.85 2.16 1.22
CA ILE A 408 -22.57 3.17 0.21
C ILE A 408 -22.39 4.52 0.87
N GLY A 409 -21.40 5.32 0.41
CA GLY A 409 -21.09 6.54 1.12
C GLY A 409 -20.28 7.57 0.35
N LEU A 410 -19.92 8.63 1.09
CA LEU A 410 -19.14 9.77 0.64
C LEU A 410 -17.87 9.90 1.46
N ILE A 411 -16.85 10.54 0.87
CA ILE A 411 -15.59 10.89 1.53
C ILE A 411 -15.43 12.41 1.47
N ASN A 412 -15.04 13.01 2.58
CA ASN A 412 -14.69 14.42 2.67
C ASN A 412 -13.58 14.61 3.70
N SER A 413 -12.43 15.16 3.27
CA SER A 413 -11.28 15.44 4.14
C SER A 413 -10.83 14.24 4.99
N GLY A 414 -10.89 13.01 4.44
CA GLY A 414 -10.50 11.79 5.14
C GLY A 414 -11.55 11.24 6.13
N TYR A 415 -12.71 11.88 6.25
CA TYR A 415 -13.89 11.33 6.94
C TYR A 415 -14.79 10.62 5.94
N THR A 416 -15.44 9.55 6.38
CA THR A 416 -16.47 8.86 5.62
C THR A 416 -17.84 9.02 6.24
N MET A 417 -18.83 9.14 5.37
CA MET A 417 -20.25 8.98 5.67
C MET A 417 -20.70 7.69 5.01
N ASP A 418 -21.15 6.71 5.78
CA ASP A 418 -21.57 5.41 5.29
C ASP A 418 -23.06 5.16 5.60
N LEU A 419 -23.86 5.01 4.54
CA LEU A 419 -25.22 4.49 4.64
C LEU A 419 -25.14 2.96 4.65
N GLN A 420 -25.23 2.38 5.85
CA GLN A 420 -25.00 0.96 6.10
C GLN A 420 -26.24 0.11 5.77
N GLY A 421 -26.07 -0.87 4.90
CA GLY A 421 -27.17 -1.70 4.45
C GLY A 421 -27.62 -2.75 5.45
N ASN A 422 -26.72 -3.55 5.95
CA ASN A 422 -27.08 -4.64 6.87
C ASN A 422 -27.41 -4.14 8.27
N ARG A 423 -26.80 -3.06 8.72
CA ARG A 423 -27.01 -2.46 10.04
C ARG A 423 -28.14 -1.45 10.08
N GLN A 424 -28.60 -0.95 8.91
CA GLN A 424 -29.65 0.06 8.78
C GLN A 424 -29.34 1.33 9.59
N LYS A 425 -28.12 1.84 9.44
CA LYS A 425 -27.60 3.01 10.14
C LYS A 425 -26.94 3.99 9.16
N LEU A 426 -26.96 5.25 9.53
CA LEU A 426 -26.06 6.26 8.99
C LEU A 426 -24.89 6.41 9.96
N MET A 427 -23.66 6.31 9.46
CA MET A 427 -22.45 6.41 10.25
C MET A 427 -21.51 7.49 9.69
N ILE A 428 -20.91 8.25 10.59
CA ILE A 428 -19.73 9.09 10.31
C ILE A 428 -18.56 8.49 11.05
N GLN A 429 -17.42 8.35 10.37
CA GLN A 429 -16.17 7.92 11.01
C GLN A 429 -14.94 8.59 10.41
N SER A 430 -13.86 8.67 11.18
CA SER A 430 -12.51 8.89 10.65
C SER A 430 -12.03 7.62 9.94
N TRP A 431 -10.82 7.66 9.35
CA TRP A 431 -10.27 6.48 8.70
C TRP A 431 -10.20 5.29 9.67
N ALA A 432 -10.72 4.13 9.24
CA ALA A 432 -10.90 2.96 10.12
C ALA A 432 -9.60 2.44 10.75
N ALA A 433 -8.45 2.63 10.08
CA ALA A 433 -7.14 2.24 10.63
C ALA A 433 -6.62 3.22 11.69
N GLU A 434 -7.19 4.43 11.75
CA GLU A 434 -6.92 5.46 12.76
C GLU A 434 -8.26 6.00 13.26
N LEU A 435 -9.03 5.12 13.90
CA LEU A 435 -10.39 5.41 14.31
C LEU A 435 -10.41 6.33 15.54
N ARG A 436 -10.45 7.64 15.30
CA ARG A 436 -10.56 8.66 16.35
C ARG A 436 -12.00 8.94 16.72
N ILE A 437 -12.88 8.96 15.73
CA ILE A 437 -14.33 9.17 15.91
C ILE A 437 -15.13 8.14 15.12
N GLN A 438 -16.24 7.72 15.70
CA GLN A 438 -17.28 6.93 15.05
C GLN A 438 -18.61 7.28 15.72
N GLU A 439 -19.49 7.94 14.97
CA GLU A 439 -20.84 8.28 15.39
C GLU A 439 -21.86 7.63 14.47
N GLU A 440 -22.95 7.15 14.99
CA GLU A 440 -23.99 6.47 14.22
C GLU A 440 -25.39 6.79 14.71
N VAL A 441 -26.35 6.75 13.78
CA VAL A 441 -27.78 6.91 14.06
C VAL A 441 -28.58 5.87 13.28
N GLU A 442 -29.65 5.36 13.85
CA GLU A 442 -30.60 4.48 13.17
C GLU A 442 -31.19 5.19 11.95
N PHE A 443 -31.03 4.59 10.79
CA PHE A 443 -31.59 5.09 9.54
C PHE A 443 -32.07 3.91 8.68
N PRO A 444 -33.34 3.48 8.85
CA PRO A 444 -33.93 2.45 8.00
C PRO A 444 -34.11 3.00 6.58
N TRP A 445 -33.50 2.32 5.61
CA TRP A 445 -33.60 2.68 4.20
C TRP A 445 -33.99 1.47 3.34
N GLU A 446 -34.65 1.75 2.21
CA GLU A 446 -35.14 0.72 1.32
C GLU A 446 -34.21 0.49 0.12
N PRO A 447 -33.90 -0.77 -0.22
CA PRO A 447 -33.15 -1.06 -1.44
C PRO A 447 -34.00 -0.71 -2.69
N ASN A 448 -33.32 -0.57 -3.83
CA ASN A 448 -33.93 -0.17 -5.10
C ASN A 448 -34.63 1.21 -5.04
N THR A 449 -34.15 2.08 -4.18
CA THR A 449 -34.62 3.44 -4.01
C THR A 449 -33.43 4.39 -4.09
N TRP A 450 -33.57 5.48 -4.85
CA TRP A 450 -32.59 6.54 -4.90
C TRP A 450 -32.63 7.41 -3.66
N TYR A 451 -31.47 7.62 -3.05
CA TYR A 451 -31.27 8.56 -1.95
C TYR A 451 -30.24 9.60 -2.33
N THR A 452 -30.36 10.81 -1.81
CA THR A 452 -29.29 11.82 -1.86
C THR A 452 -28.54 11.80 -0.53
N LEU A 453 -27.21 11.68 -0.62
CA LEU A 453 -26.28 11.80 0.48
C LEU A 453 -25.59 13.16 0.42
N LYS A 454 -25.36 13.79 1.58
CA LYS A 454 -24.59 15.05 1.68
C LYS A 454 -23.69 14.99 2.89
N LEU A 455 -22.39 15.25 2.66
CA LEU A 455 -21.33 15.25 3.69
C LEU A 455 -20.59 16.57 3.68
N ARG A 456 -20.59 17.29 4.80
CA ARG A 456 -19.84 18.54 4.99
C ARG A 456 -18.85 18.41 6.12
N VAL A 457 -17.64 18.96 5.92
CA VAL A 457 -16.59 19.06 6.94
C VAL A 457 -16.16 20.50 7.07
N ASP A 458 -16.25 21.04 8.28
CA ASP A 458 -15.78 22.37 8.64
C ASP A 458 -14.72 22.27 9.73
N ASN A 459 -13.63 22.99 9.59
CA ASN A 459 -12.59 23.13 10.62
C ASN A 459 -12.91 24.36 11.49
N GLU A 460 -13.28 24.12 12.74
CA GLU A 460 -13.64 25.14 13.74
C GLU A 460 -12.59 25.18 14.86
N GLY A 461 -11.57 26.04 14.73
CA GLY A 461 -10.44 26.09 15.68
C GLY A 461 -9.62 24.79 15.67
N ASP A 462 -9.56 24.10 16.81
CA ASP A 462 -8.76 22.88 16.97
C ASP A 462 -9.56 21.58 16.71
N ARG A 463 -10.76 21.68 16.18
CA ARG A 463 -11.62 20.53 15.91
C ARG A 463 -12.20 20.56 14.50
N ALA A 464 -12.61 19.41 13.99
CA ALA A 464 -13.46 19.30 12.80
C ALA A 464 -14.90 19.00 13.22
N ILE A 465 -15.86 19.65 12.55
CA ILE A 465 -17.27 19.32 12.65
C ILE A 465 -17.69 18.64 11.35
N VAL A 466 -18.06 17.37 11.45
CA VAL A 466 -18.48 16.53 10.33
C VAL A 466 -19.99 16.37 10.37
N ARG A 467 -20.68 16.75 9.29
CA ARG A 467 -22.14 16.77 9.22
C ARG A 467 -22.64 15.97 8.03
N ALA A 468 -23.59 15.08 8.27
CA ALA A 468 -24.17 14.21 7.24
C ALA A 468 -25.70 14.35 7.17
N LYS A 469 -26.22 14.34 5.94
CA LYS A 469 -27.66 14.23 5.64
C LYS A 469 -27.91 13.08 4.68
N VAL A 470 -29.06 12.48 4.79
CA VAL A 470 -29.57 11.49 3.83
C VAL A 470 -31.08 11.63 3.70
N TRP A 471 -31.61 11.59 2.47
CA TRP A 471 -33.04 11.65 2.20
C TRP A 471 -33.37 10.95 0.86
N PRO A 472 -34.60 10.48 0.65
CA PRO A 472 -35.03 10.01 -0.67
C PRO A 472 -34.83 11.11 -1.73
N ARG A 473 -34.23 10.79 -2.89
CA ARG A 473 -33.89 11.76 -3.95
C ARG A 473 -35.08 12.62 -4.38
N ASP A 474 -36.26 12.02 -4.48
CA ASP A 474 -37.48 12.71 -4.90
C ASP A 474 -38.14 13.51 -3.77
N GLY A 475 -37.59 13.45 -2.55
CA GLY A 475 -38.04 14.19 -1.38
C GLY A 475 -37.37 15.55 -1.21
N ALA A 476 -37.86 16.37 -0.33
CA ALA A 476 -37.22 17.63 0.05
C ALA A 476 -35.99 17.37 0.92
N GLU A 477 -34.93 18.15 0.73
CA GLU A 477 -33.77 18.13 1.62
C GLU A 477 -34.19 18.51 3.04
N PRO A 478 -33.88 17.70 4.08
CA PRO A 478 -34.17 18.04 5.48
C PRO A 478 -33.46 19.34 5.90
N SER A 479 -34.14 20.17 6.72
CA SER A 479 -33.53 21.37 7.29
C SER A 479 -32.35 21.04 8.20
N ASP A 480 -32.48 20.00 9.00
CA ASP A 480 -31.49 19.59 10.01
C ASP A 480 -30.52 18.54 9.45
N TRP A 481 -29.32 18.50 10.00
CA TRP A 481 -28.37 17.42 9.75
C TRP A 481 -28.86 16.14 10.40
N THR A 482 -28.82 15.02 9.67
CA THR A 482 -29.23 13.71 10.19
C THR A 482 -28.26 13.21 11.25
N LEU A 483 -26.97 13.51 11.09
CA LEU A 483 -25.92 13.13 12.03
C LEU A 483 -24.82 14.21 12.02
N THR A 484 -24.27 14.48 13.21
CA THR A 484 -23.12 15.37 13.40
C THR A 484 -22.11 14.69 14.32
N ALA A 485 -20.84 14.75 13.96
CA ALA A 485 -19.71 14.25 14.73
C ALA A 485 -18.65 15.35 14.91
N GLU A 486 -17.91 15.29 16.00
CA GLU A 486 -16.81 16.22 16.31
C GLU A 486 -15.52 15.45 16.49
N ASP A 487 -14.46 15.84 15.75
CA ASP A 487 -13.11 15.27 15.88
C ASP A 487 -12.18 16.29 16.55
N PRO A 488 -11.68 16.02 17.77
CA PRO A 488 -10.76 16.91 18.47
C PRO A 488 -9.34 16.90 17.87
N VAL A 489 -9.04 15.99 16.94
CA VAL A 489 -7.77 15.92 16.21
C VAL A 489 -8.06 15.96 14.71
N PRO A 490 -8.41 17.14 14.16
CA PRO A 490 -9.04 17.25 12.86
C PRO A 490 -8.12 16.91 11.69
N ASN A 491 -8.68 16.26 10.67
CA ASN A 491 -8.11 16.30 9.33
C ASN A 491 -8.35 17.70 8.75
N ARG A 492 -7.28 18.46 8.53
CA ARG A 492 -7.38 19.86 8.09
C ARG A 492 -7.78 20.01 6.63
N SER A 493 -7.48 19.01 5.80
CA SER A 493 -7.79 18.97 4.38
C SER A 493 -7.89 17.53 3.89
N GLY A 494 -8.35 17.34 2.67
CA GLY A 494 -8.38 16.05 1.99
C GLY A 494 -9.25 16.10 0.74
N SER A 495 -9.11 15.09 -0.10
CA SER A 495 -9.90 14.97 -1.34
C SER A 495 -11.36 14.63 -1.08
N PRO A 496 -12.30 15.17 -1.88
CA PRO A 496 -13.65 14.63 -1.95
C PRO A 496 -13.64 13.24 -2.59
N GLY A 497 -14.65 12.42 -2.26
CA GLY A 497 -14.75 11.10 -2.85
C GLY A 497 -16.08 10.41 -2.65
N ILE A 498 -16.23 9.30 -3.35
CA ILE A 498 -17.33 8.33 -3.18
C ILE A 498 -16.75 7.00 -2.74
N ILE A 499 -17.48 6.26 -1.93
CA ILE A 499 -17.04 4.97 -1.38
C ILE A 499 -18.18 3.96 -1.42
N GLY A 500 -17.84 2.71 -1.70
CA GLY A 500 -18.75 1.60 -1.59
C GLY A 500 -18.06 0.39 -0.98
N TYR A 501 -18.72 -0.24 -0.01
CA TYR A 501 -18.29 -1.51 0.58
C TYR A 501 -19.38 -2.56 0.39
N SER A 502 -19.22 -3.34 -0.68
CA SER A 502 -20.27 -4.29 -1.02
C SER A 502 -19.86 -5.36 -2.01
N PRO A 503 -20.32 -6.60 -1.81
CA PRO A 503 -20.31 -7.64 -2.83
C PRO A 503 -21.49 -7.51 -3.83
N ILE A 504 -22.29 -6.43 -3.76
CA ILE A 504 -23.51 -6.21 -4.54
C ILE A 504 -23.34 -4.91 -5.33
N ASP A 505 -24.08 -4.75 -6.42
CA ASP A 505 -24.06 -3.54 -7.24
C ASP A 505 -24.59 -2.34 -6.47
N ILE A 506 -23.89 -1.24 -6.57
CA ILE A 506 -24.25 0.08 -6.09
C ILE A 506 -23.99 1.11 -7.19
N TYR A 507 -24.78 2.19 -7.17
CA TYR A 507 -24.75 3.20 -8.22
C TYR A 507 -24.67 4.59 -7.62
N PHE A 508 -23.99 5.47 -8.34
CA PHE A 508 -23.88 6.90 -8.02
C PHE A 508 -24.28 7.72 -9.20
N ASP A 509 -24.90 8.87 -8.93
CA ASP A 509 -25.28 9.88 -9.93
C ASP A 509 -25.25 11.28 -9.30
N ASN A 510 -25.28 12.33 -10.14
CA ASN A 510 -25.35 13.74 -9.72
C ASN A 510 -24.37 14.10 -8.60
N VAL A 511 -23.10 13.69 -8.76
CA VAL A 511 -22.05 13.98 -7.78
C VAL A 511 -21.68 15.47 -7.86
N SER A 512 -21.67 16.15 -6.72
CA SER A 512 -21.38 17.58 -6.67
C SER A 512 -20.67 18.01 -5.38
#